data_93b229b2e4bbdb8583a1f5e5e9699c61
#
_entry.id   93b229b2e4bbdb8583a1f5e5e9699c61
#
_cell.length_a   1.000
_cell.length_b   1.000
_cell.length_c   1.000
_cell.angle_alpha   90.00
_cell.angle_beta   90.00
_cell.angle_gamma   90.00
#
_symmetry.space_group_name_H-M   'P 1'
#
loop_
_entity.id
_entity.type
_entity.pdbx_description
1 polymer ?
#
loop_
_entity_poly.entity_id
_entity_poly.type
_entity_poly.pdbx_seq_one_letter_code
_entity_poly.pdbx_strand_id
1 'polypeptide(L)'
;MVGLSFTQGGSFEAMQTNPIQWMFSLLVAFGDGVGLYLLLGFAIWPFLIPMLRSIRRSDDSQTAFLTVFVVSGMIIMTMWIASLWVYEAIRWDVPLWKNMITMGNNGRYLTALSIPVLMLLNHFFHHRRAYDLGPIRKTMFVAILLVLPLSMLAGLHGQTMWTDEAGEVISSEIQEGQDFLYIDDESLAMHWLYTFRLELDPDSDKNITGHWRSPDSNWEIELAGQQMTQRGNLDNVEFIILAPNIDTNPPQDWILIGSDEAPFLNGGGEWKVFQAPGIVS
;
A
#
# COMPACT_ATOMS: atom_id res chain seq x y z
N MET A 1 -8.53 15.17 -9.72
CA MET A 1 -8.10 14.69 -8.39
C MET A 1 -6.65 15.09 -8.06
N VAL A 2 -5.66 14.83 -8.94
CA VAL A 2 -4.26 15.20 -8.68
C VAL A 2 -4.07 16.70 -8.41
N GLY A 3 -4.76 17.58 -9.14
CA GLY A 3 -4.70 19.03 -8.90
C GLY A 3 -5.24 19.48 -7.55
N LEU A 4 -6.24 18.81 -6.99
CA LEU A 4 -6.83 19.14 -5.69
C LEU A 4 -5.89 18.76 -4.52
N SER A 5 -5.14 17.66 -4.64
CA SER A 5 -4.14 17.25 -3.63
C SER A 5 -2.98 18.26 -3.53
N PHE A 6 -2.57 18.85 -4.65
CA PHE A 6 -1.56 19.91 -4.66
C PHE A 6 -2.07 21.24 -4.10
N THR A 7 -3.36 21.52 -4.20
CA THR A 7 -3.95 22.78 -3.74
C THR A 7 -4.44 22.74 -2.29
N GLN A 8 -4.58 21.55 -1.69
CA GLN A 8 -5.06 21.41 -0.31
C GLN A 8 -3.95 21.35 0.76
N GLY A 9 -2.78 21.85 0.45
CA GLY A 9 -1.74 22.15 1.45
C GLY A 9 -0.76 21.02 1.74
N GLY A 10 -1.22 19.85 2.15
CA GLY A 10 -0.37 18.81 2.74
C GLY A 10 0.81 18.32 1.88
N SER A 11 0.57 17.89 0.65
CA SER A 11 1.63 17.32 -0.21
C SER A 11 2.60 18.39 -0.73
N PHE A 12 2.12 19.60 -1.01
CA PHE A 12 2.98 20.70 -1.44
C PHE A 12 3.79 21.26 -0.26
N GLU A 13 3.18 21.35 0.91
CA GLU A 13 3.84 21.73 2.15
C GLU A 13 4.95 20.74 2.51
N ALA A 14 4.72 19.43 2.40
CA ALA A 14 5.71 18.39 2.62
C ALA A 14 6.95 18.56 1.72
N MET A 15 6.76 18.92 0.44
CA MET A 15 7.84 19.22 -0.49
C MET A 15 8.64 20.47 -0.07
N GLN A 16 7.96 21.51 0.42
CA GLN A 16 8.62 22.75 0.81
C GLN A 16 9.32 22.65 2.16
N THR A 17 8.73 21.98 3.13
CA THR A 17 9.29 21.84 4.49
C THR A 17 10.39 20.81 4.59
N ASN A 18 10.33 19.74 3.79
CA ASN A 18 11.29 18.64 3.80
C ASN A 18 11.86 18.29 2.41
N PRO A 19 12.52 19.22 1.71
CA PRO A 19 12.92 19.04 0.31
C PRO A 19 13.91 17.89 0.11
N ILE A 20 14.80 17.62 1.08
CA ILE A 20 15.77 16.51 0.98
C ILE A 20 15.07 15.16 1.06
N GLN A 21 14.17 14.98 2.01
CA GLN A 21 13.39 13.75 2.14
C GLN A 21 12.49 13.57 0.92
N TRP A 22 11.90 14.64 0.42
CA TRP A 22 11.07 14.60 -0.78
C TRP A 22 11.88 14.19 -2.02
N MET A 23 13.07 14.74 -2.22
CA MET A 23 13.96 14.36 -3.33
C MET A 23 14.40 12.90 -3.23
N PHE A 24 14.73 12.42 -2.02
CA PHE A 24 15.05 11.02 -1.81
C PHE A 24 13.84 10.12 -2.13
N SER A 25 12.65 10.48 -1.63
CA SER A 25 11.40 9.78 -1.93
C SER A 25 11.10 9.76 -3.43
N LEU A 26 11.37 10.84 -4.15
CA LEU A 26 11.18 10.92 -5.59
C LEU A 26 12.07 9.92 -6.34
N LEU A 27 13.34 9.80 -5.94
CA LEU A 27 14.26 8.84 -6.54
C LEU A 27 13.84 7.40 -6.27
N VAL A 28 13.44 7.11 -5.04
CA VAL A 28 12.95 5.76 -4.67
C VAL A 28 11.64 5.44 -5.38
N ALA A 29 10.67 6.34 -5.40
CA ALA A 29 9.39 6.16 -6.09
C ALA A 29 9.56 5.97 -7.60
N PHE A 30 10.51 6.69 -8.21
CA PHE A 30 10.86 6.51 -9.62
C PHE A 30 11.52 5.14 -9.85
N GLY A 31 12.47 4.75 -9.02
CA GLY A 31 13.15 3.45 -9.10
C GLY A 31 12.17 2.28 -8.93
N ASP A 32 11.31 2.36 -7.92
CA ASP A 32 10.30 1.34 -7.65
C ASP A 32 9.22 1.31 -8.75
N GLY A 33 8.52 2.40 -8.96
CA GLY A 33 7.38 2.44 -9.86
C GLY A 33 7.76 2.33 -11.34
N VAL A 34 8.69 3.15 -11.82
CA VAL A 34 9.08 3.14 -13.24
C VAL A 34 10.12 2.07 -13.50
N GLY A 35 11.16 1.97 -12.67
CA GLY A 35 12.26 1.02 -12.87
C GLY A 35 11.83 -0.42 -12.66
N LEU A 36 11.40 -0.76 -11.45
CA LEU A 36 11.07 -2.14 -11.12
C LEU A 36 9.71 -2.55 -11.69
N TYR A 37 8.65 -1.79 -11.41
CA TYR A 37 7.32 -2.21 -11.82
C TYR A 37 7.11 -2.10 -13.33
N LEU A 38 7.25 -0.89 -13.91
CA LEU A 38 6.90 -0.68 -15.31
C LEU A 38 7.93 -1.29 -16.26
N LEU A 39 9.21 -0.99 -16.10
CA LEU A 39 10.25 -1.44 -17.02
C LEU A 39 10.63 -2.90 -16.83
N LEU A 40 10.86 -3.33 -15.61
CA LEU A 40 11.28 -4.69 -15.31
C LEU A 40 10.09 -5.65 -15.26
N GLY A 41 9.03 -5.33 -14.51
CA GLY A 41 7.84 -6.16 -14.35
C GLY A 41 7.13 -6.48 -15.67
N PHE A 42 7.06 -5.52 -16.60
CA PHE A 42 6.52 -5.74 -17.96
C PHE A 42 7.59 -6.13 -18.98
N ALA A 43 8.83 -6.38 -18.56
CA ALA A 43 9.94 -6.72 -19.44
C ALA A 43 10.16 -5.72 -20.61
N ILE A 44 9.92 -4.43 -20.36
CA ILE A 44 10.00 -3.38 -21.40
C ILE A 44 11.44 -2.86 -21.58
N TRP A 45 12.27 -2.96 -20.53
CA TRP A 45 13.61 -2.39 -20.55
C TRP A 45 14.51 -2.81 -21.74
N PRO A 46 14.41 -4.03 -22.31
CA PRO A 46 15.22 -4.38 -23.48
C PRO A 46 14.89 -3.56 -24.71
N PHE A 47 13.67 -3.06 -24.78
CA PHE A 47 13.16 -2.27 -25.92
C PHE A 47 13.29 -0.77 -25.70
N LEU A 48 13.63 -0.32 -24.50
CA LEU A 48 13.61 1.09 -24.12
C LEU A 48 14.47 1.94 -25.07
N ILE A 49 15.75 1.58 -25.27
CA ILE A 49 16.65 2.35 -26.13
C ILE A 49 16.21 2.34 -27.61
N PRO A 50 15.91 1.16 -28.20
CA PRO A 50 15.38 1.11 -29.55
C PRO A 50 14.07 1.88 -29.74
N MET A 51 13.16 1.78 -28.77
CA MET A 51 11.88 2.47 -28.78
C MET A 51 12.06 4.00 -28.74
N LEU A 52 12.88 4.50 -27.81
CA LEU A 52 13.19 5.95 -27.72
C LEU A 52 13.82 6.49 -29.01
N ARG A 53 14.71 5.72 -29.65
CA ARG A 53 15.29 6.10 -30.95
C ARG A 53 14.25 6.12 -32.07
N SER A 54 13.29 5.19 -32.05
CA SER A 54 12.20 5.15 -33.01
C SER A 54 11.25 6.32 -32.84
N ILE A 55 10.84 6.61 -31.61
CA ILE A 55 9.97 7.73 -31.26
C ILE A 55 10.60 9.06 -31.71
N ARG A 56 11.88 9.28 -31.43
CA ARG A 56 12.61 10.49 -31.80
C ARG A 56 12.66 10.73 -33.35
N ARG A 57 12.50 9.68 -34.12
CA ARG A 57 12.52 9.74 -35.59
C ARG A 57 11.13 9.69 -36.23
N SER A 58 10.11 9.61 -35.41
CA SER A 58 8.72 9.55 -35.87
C SER A 58 8.17 10.97 -35.99
N ASP A 59 7.60 11.28 -37.17
CA ASP A 59 6.84 12.52 -37.40
C ASP A 59 5.35 12.32 -37.12
N ASP A 60 4.96 11.17 -36.55
CA ASP A 60 3.57 10.82 -36.28
C ASP A 60 3.09 11.53 -34.99
N SER A 61 2.02 12.31 -35.14
CA SER A 61 1.42 13.08 -34.06
C SER A 61 0.83 12.20 -32.93
N GLN A 62 0.33 11.01 -33.25
CA GLN A 62 -0.20 10.07 -32.26
C GLN A 62 0.92 9.51 -31.37
N THR A 63 2.04 9.14 -31.98
CA THR A 63 3.24 8.70 -31.28
C THR A 63 3.80 9.80 -30.37
N ALA A 64 3.85 11.04 -30.86
CA ALA A 64 4.27 12.19 -30.07
C ALA A 64 3.34 12.42 -28.87
N PHE A 65 2.03 12.40 -29.09
CA PHE A 65 1.03 12.55 -28.02
C PHE A 65 1.16 11.44 -26.97
N LEU A 66 1.20 10.17 -27.37
CA LEU A 66 1.35 9.05 -26.45
C LEU A 66 2.65 9.15 -25.64
N THR A 67 3.74 9.58 -26.28
CA THR A 67 5.04 9.75 -25.59
C THR A 67 4.96 10.83 -24.53
N VAL A 68 4.40 12.00 -24.87
CA VAL A 68 4.20 13.08 -23.91
C VAL A 68 3.29 12.64 -22.76
N PHE A 69 2.21 11.94 -23.08
CA PHE A 69 1.28 11.42 -22.07
C PHE A 69 1.97 10.46 -21.09
N VAL A 70 2.74 9.48 -21.60
CA VAL A 70 3.47 8.50 -20.79
C VAL A 70 4.52 9.20 -19.93
N VAL A 71 5.36 10.05 -20.51
CA VAL A 71 6.42 10.74 -19.78
C VAL A 71 5.85 11.67 -18.70
N SER A 72 4.83 12.46 -19.06
CA SER A 72 4.15 13.35 -18.10
C SER A 72 3.48 12.55 -16.99
N GLY A 73 2.81 11.45 -17.33
CA GLY A 73 2.18 10.57 -16.38
C GLY A 73 3.18 9.95 -15.41
N MET A 74 4.33 9.46 -15.90
CA MET A 74 5.40 8.95 -15.05
C MET A 74 5.91 10.01 -14.06
N ILE A 75 6.17 11.22 -14.54
CA ILE A 75 6.65 12.33 -13.70
C ILE A 75 5.60 12.69 -12.65
N ILE A 76 4.36 12.92 -13.06
CA ILE A 76 3.28 13.34 -12.16
C ILE A 76 3.01 12.27 -11.11
N MET A 77 2.92 11.00 -11.50
CA MET A 77 2.65 9.90 -10.56
C MET A 77 3.80 9.70 -9.57
N THR A 78 5.05 9.74 -10.02
CA THR A 78 6.21 9.65 -9.12
C THR A 78 6.30 10.83 -8.15
N MET A 79 6.02 12.04 -8.62
CA MET A 79 5.96 13.22 -7.74
C MET A 79 4.83 13.10 -6.71
N TRP A 80 3.68 12.60 -7.14
CA TRP A 80 2.54 12.40 -6.24
C TRP A 80 2.85 11.34 -5.16
N ILE A 81 3.43 10.18 -5.54
CA ILE A 81 3.82 9.12 -4.61
C ILE A 81 4.86 9.65 -3.61
N ALA A 82 5.91 10.33 -4.08
CA ALA A 82 6.93 10.91 -3.21
C ALA A 82 6.33 11.91 -2.22
N SER A 83 5.41 12.75 -2.67
CA SER A 83 4.73 13.72 -1.82
C SER A 83 3.83 13.04 -0.80
N LEU A 84 3.14 11.97 -1.18
CA LEU A 84 2.28 11.19 -0.30
C LEU A 84 3.11 10.53 0.83
N TRP A 85 4.22 9.88 0.50
CA TRP A 85 5.08 9.24 1.48
C TRP A 85 5.62 10.23 2.52
N VAL A 86 6.12 11.39 2.08
CA VAL A 86 6.65 12.40 3.01
C VAL A 86 5.52 13.02 3.84
N TYR A 87 4.38 13.32 3.23
CA TYR A 87 3.23 13.86 3.95
C TYR A 87 2.72 12.91 5.03
N GLU A 88 2.54 11.63 4.71
CA GLU A 88 2.06 10.64 5.67
C GLU A 88 3.10 10.38 6.77
N ALA A 89 4.40 10.33 6.44
CA ALA A 89 5.45 10.19 7.43
C ALA A 89 5.46 11.35 8.46
N ILE A 90 5.24 12.59 7.99
CA ILE A 90 5.16 13.76 8.88
C ILE A 90 3.87 13.72 9.71
N ARG A 91 2.75 13.42 9.07
CA ARG A 91 1.43 13.44 9.71
C ARG A 91 1.30 12.46 10.86
N TRP A 92 1.92 11.28 10.72
CA TRP A 92 1.81 10.18 11.67
C TRP A 92 3.06 10.00 12.53
N ASP A 93 4.05 10.90 12.37
CA ASP A 93 5.34 10.88 13.07
C ASP A 93 6.10 9.54 12.92
N VAL A 94 5.99 8.92 11.75
CA VAL A 94 6.67 7.66 11.46
C VAL A 94 7.92 7.86 10.62
N PRO A 95 8.97 7.01 10.78
CA PRO A 95 10.16 7.07 9.94
C PRO A 95 9.80 6.92 8.45
N LEU A 96 10.33 7.82 7.61
CA LEU A 96 10.04 7.83 6.17
C LEU A 96 10.27 6.47 5.50
N TRP A 97 11.34 5.76 5.85
CA TRP A 97 11.67 4.45 5.28
C TRP A 97 10.59 3.39 5.61
N LYS A 98 10.03 3.43 6.82
CA LYS A 98 8.94 2.53 7.23
C LYS A 98 7.71 2.78 6.36
N ASN A 99 7.35 4.04 6.19
CA ASN A 99 6.23 4.44 5.33
C ASN A 99 6.44 4.06 3.86
N MET A 100 7.66 4.18 3.34
CA MET A 100 8.01 3.73 1.99
C MET A 100 7.81 2.22 1.79
N ILE A 101 8.14 1.40 2.80
CA ILE A 101 7.97 -0.06 2.74
C ILE A 101 6.49 -0.43 2.87
N THR A 102 5.80 0.08 3.87
CA THR A 102 4.40 -0.25 4.13
C THR A 102 3.46 0.23 3.03
N MET A 103 3.74 1.39 2.42
CA MET A 103 2.99 1.93 1.28
C MET A 103 3.56 1.51 -0.09
N GLY A 104 4.52 0.58 -0.12
CA GLY A 104 5.37 0.25 -1.27
C GLY A 104 4.69 -0.35 -2.49
N ASN A 105 3.38 -0.61 -2.49
CA ASN A 105 2.68 -1.13 -3.67
C ASN A 105 2.33 -0.02 -4.68
N ASN A 106 3.33 0.75 -5.10
CA ASN A 106 3.15 1.91 -5.98
C ASN A 106 2.91 1.53 -7.44
N GLY A 107 3.23 0.31 -7.83
CA GLY A 107 2.99 -0.21 -9.16
C GLY A 107 1.53 -0.06 -9.59
N ARG A 108 0.58 -0.23 -8.69
CA ARG A 108 -0.86 -0.05 -8.96
C ARG A 108 -1.20 1.33 -9.53
N TYR A 109 -0.54 2.39 -9.08
CA TYR A 109 -0.78 3.75 -9.58
C TYR A 109 -0.22 3.96 -10.98
N LEU A 110 0.83 3.24 -11.36
CA LEU A 110 1.43 3.28 -12.68
C LEU A 110 0.77 2.34 -13.69
N THR A 111 -0.11 1.44 -13.23
CA THR A 111 -0.84 0.49 -14.10
C THR A 111 -1.60 1.20 -15.22
N ALA A 112 -2.16 2.38 -14.97
CA ALA A 112 -2.84 3.19 -16.00
C ALA A 112 -1.92 3.56 -17.18
N LEU A 113 -0.60 3.63 -16.95
CA LEU A 113 0.38 3.94 -17.99
C LEU A 113 0.81 2.69 -18.78
N SER A 114 0.48 1.50 -18.34
CA SER A 114 0.86 0.25 -19.03
C SER A 114 0.26 0.18 -20.43
N ILE A 115 -1.00 0.55 -20.61
CA ILE A 115 -1.68 0.53 -21.92
C ILE A 115 -0.99 1.47 -22.92
N PRO A 116 -0.81 2.79 -22.66
CA PRO A 116 -0.13 3.67 -23.59
C PRO A 116 1.34 3.28 -23.82
N VAL A 117 2.04 2.69 -22.84
CA VAL A 117 3.39 2.15 -23.07
C VAL A 117 3.36 0.96 -24.01
N LEU A 118 2.40 0.04 -23.85
CA LEU A 118 2.22 -1.09 -24.77
C LEU A 118 1.82 -0.63 -26.19
N MET A 119 1.04 0.45 -26.31
CA MET A 119 0.72 1.06 -27.60
C MET A 119 1.97 1.63 -28.28
N LEU A 120 2.84 2.32 -27.55
CA LEU A 120 4.13 2.80 -28.07
C LEU A 120 5.05 1.64 -28.50
N LEU A 121 5.05 0.56 -27.72
CA LEU A 121 5.81 -0.64 -28.03
C LEU A 121 5.27 -1.33 -29.29
N ASN A 122 3.95 -1.45 -29.42
CA ASN A 122 3.31 -1.99 -30.63
C ASN A 122 3.60 -1.14 -31.88
N HIS A 123 3.51 0.19 -31.76
CA HIS A 123 3.91 1.11 -32.82
C HIS A 123 5.36 0.90 -33.25
N PHE A 124 6.26 0.76 -32.27
CA PHE A 124 7.65 0.45 -32.53
C PHE A 124 7.84 -0.85 -33.34
N PHE A 125 7.15 -1.94 -32.95
CA PHE A 125 7.25 -3.21 -33.71
C PHE A 125 6.61 -3.15 -35.06
N HIS A 126 5.50 -2.44 -35.24
CA HIS A 126 4.78 -2.35 -36.50
C HIS A 126 5.58 -1.60 -37.56
N HIS A 127 6.29 -0.54 -37.20
CA HIS A 127 7.07 0.28 -38.13
C HIS A 127 8.45 -0.32 -38.47
N ARG A 128 8.85 -1.40 -37.82
CA ARG A 128 10.15 -2.05 -38.07
C ARG A 128 10.01 -3.46 -38.61
N ARG A 129 9.68 -3.54 -39.90
CA ARG A 129 9.50 -4.82 -40.62
C ARG A 129 10.76 -5.71 -40.74
N ALA A 130 11.95 -5.23 -40.41
CA ALA A 130 13.21 -5.96 -40.56
C ALA A 130 14.08 -5.80 -39.28
N TYR A 131 13.59 -6.25 -38.16
CA TYR A 131 14.41 -6.27 -36.94
C TYR A 131 15.15 -7.60 -36.80
N ASP A 132 16.47 -7.52 -36.71
CA ASP A 132 17.24 -8.61 -36.12
C ASP A 132 16.94 -8.67 -34.63
N LEU A 133 16.03 -9.57 -34.24
CA LEU A 133 15.63 -9.80 -32.84
C LEU A 133 16.67 -10.61 -32.08
N GLY A 134 17.79 -11.01 -32.68
CA GLY A 134 18.79 -11.84 -32.06
C GLY A 134 19.35 -11.24 -30.75
N PRO A 135 19.84 -10.00 -30.75
CA PRO A 135 20.31 -9.33 -29.54
C PRO A 135 19.16 -9.06 -28.53
N ILE A 136 17.98 -8.69 -29.05
CA ILE A 136 16.80 -8.41 -28.24
C ILE A 136 16.29 -9.67 -27.53
N ARG A 137 16.29 -10.83 -28.23
CA ARG A 137 15.88 -12.11 -27.63
C ARG A 137 16.73 -12.50 -26.43
N LYS A 138 18.05 -12.32 -26.50
CA LYS A 138 18.95 -12.58 -25.36
C LYS A 138 18.61 -11.68 -24.16
N THR A 139 18.41 -10.40 -24.43
CA THR A 139 18.08 -9.43 -23.39
C THR A 139 16.69 -9.67 -22.81
N MET A 140 15.71 -10.05 -23.66
CA MET A 140 14.38 -10.48 -23.20
C MET A 140 14.45 -11.71 -22.29
N PHE A 141 15.25 -12.71 -22.64
CA PHE A 141 15.44 -13.91 -21.82
C PHE A 141 16.01 -13.52 -20.45
N VAL A 142 17.02 -12.66 -20.41
CA VAL A 142 17.57 -12.14 -19.14
C VAL A 142 16.53 -11.34 -18.36
N ALA A 143 15.70 -10.52 -19.03
CA ALA A 143 14.63 -9.79 -18.37
C ALA A 143 13.60 -10.72 -17.72
N ILE A 144 13.18 -11.76 -18.44
CA ILE A 144 12.25 -12.77 -17.89
C ILE A 144 12.86 -13.49 -16.70
N LEU A 145 14.13 -13.87 -16.77
CA LEU A 145 14.84 -14.51 -15.66
C LEU A 145 14.93 -13.62 -14.43
N LEU A 146 15.03 -12.30 -14.60
CA LEU A 146 15.04 -11.34 -13.48
C LEU A 146 13.64 -11.09 -12.92
N VAL A 147 12.60 -11.14 -13.75
CA VAL A 147 11.20 -10.98 -13.32
C VAL A 147 10.74 -12.15 -12.45
N LEU A 148 11.16 -13.38 -12.77
CA LEU A 148 10.77 -14.58 -12.02
C LEU A 148 11.05 -14.49 -10.50
N PRO A 149 12.28 -14.20 -10.05
CA PRO A 149 12.55 -14.10 -8.61
C PRO A 149 11.80 -12.91 -7.95
N LEU A 150 11.61 -11.80 -8.66
CA LEU A 150 10.82 -10.67 -8.15
C LEU A 150 9.33 -11.04 -8.00
N SER A 151 8.77 -11.77 -8.97
CA SER A 151 7.40 -12.27 -8.89
C SER A 151 7.23 -13.29 -7.76
N MET A 152 8.24 -14.15 -7.55
CA MET A 152 8.23 -15.07 -6.42
C MET A 152 8.30 -14.33 -5.08
N LEU A 153 9.17 -13.32 -4.95
CA LEU A 153 9.24 -12.49 -3.75
C LEU A 153 7.92 -11.75 -3.49
N ALA A 154 7.30 -11.20 -4.53
CA ALA A 154 5.99 -10.55 -4.40
C ALA A 154 4.90 -11.54 -4.00
N GLY A 155 4.92 -12.76 -4.54
CA GLY A 155 4.00 -13.82 -4.17
C GLY A 155 4.19 -14.31 -2.72
N LEU A 156 5.42 -14.41 -2.27
CA LEU A 156 5.74 -14.80 -0.89
C LEU A 156 5.38 -13.69 0.10
N HIS A 157 5.53 -12.43 -0.29
CA HIS A 157 5.18 -11.29 0.56
C HIS A 157 3.66 -11.17 0.79
N GLY A 158 2.83 -11.62 -0.14
CA GLY A 158 1.37 -11.52 -0.04
C GLY A 158 0.68 -12.75 0.59
N GLN A 159 1.43 -13.76 1.05
CA GLN A 159 0.83 -15.04 1.46
C GLN A 159 0.40 -15.12 2.92
N THR A 160 0.97 -14.33 3.81
CA THR A 160 0.58 -14.28 5.22
C THR A 160 0.75 -12.86 5.73
N MET A 161 -0.36 -12.19 5.91
CA MET A 161 -0.37 -10.91 6.59
C MET A 161 -0.65 -11.17 8.07
N TRP A 162 -0.04 -10.40 8.96
CA TRP A 162 -0.34 -10.50 10.39
C TRP A 162 -1.84 -10.31 10.68
N THR A 163 -2.54 -9.55 9.83
CA THR A 163 -3.99 -9.36 9.91
C THR A 163 -4.77 -10.63 9.65
N ASP A 164 -4.28 -11.51 8.74
CA ASP A 164 -4.92 -12.79 8.45
C ASP A 164 -4.84 -13.70 9.69
N GLU A 165 -3.67 -13.76 10.32
CA GLU A 165 -3.43 -14.55 11.54
C GLU A 165 -4.27 -14.02 12.72
N ALA A 166 -4.26 -12.70 12.96
CA ALA A 166 -5.06 -12.08 14.00
C ALA A 166 -6.57 -12.21 13.74
N GLY A 167 -6.99 -12.12 12.48
CA GLY A 167 -8.36 -12.32 12.05
C GLY A 167 -8.83 -13.77 12.27
N GLU A 168 -7.98 -14.76 11.98
CA GLU A 168 -8.30 -16.17 12.20
C GLU A 168 -8.56 -16.47 13.69
N VAL A 169 -7.81 -15.85 14.61
CA VAL A 169 -8.04 -15.96 16.05
C VAL A 169 -9.45 -15.52 16.43
N ILE A 170 -9.95 -14.45 15.82
CA ILE A 170 -11.27 -13.87 16.16
C ILE A 170 -12.40 -14.55 15.37
N SER A 171 -12.14 -14.99 14.15
CA SER A 171 -13.19 -15.42 13.20
C SER A 171 -14.07 -16.55 13.71
N SER A 172 -13.52 -17.43 14.56
CA SER A 172 -14.24 -18.55 15.17
C SER A 172 -15.08 -18.13 16.38
N GLU A 173 -14.77 -17.00 17.00
CA GLU A 173 -15.35 -16.54 18.25
C GLU A 173 -16.37 -15.42 18.07
N ILE A 174 -16.18 -14.57 17.04
CA ILE A 174 -17.01 -13.39 16.80
C ILE A 174 -18.40 -13.77 16.29
N GLN A 175 -19.44 -13.27 16.95
CA GLN A 175 -20.84 -13.54 16.64
C GLN A 175 -21.50 -12.35 15.94
N GLU A 176 -22.72 -12.58 15.42
CA GLU A 176 -23.53 -11.54 14.80
C GLU A 176 -23.80 -10.38 15.77
N GLY A 177 -23.55 -9.16 15.30
CA GLY A 177 -23.78 -7.93 16.06
C GLY A 177 -22.70 -7.59 17.09
N GLN A 178 -21.63 -8.36 17.16
CA GLN A 178 -20.46 -8.02 17.97
C GLN A 178 -19.51 -7.13 17.18
N ASP A 179 -18.83 -6.23 17.89
CA ASP A 179 -17.89 -5.28 17.31
C ASP A 179 -16.46 -5.58 17.75
N PHE A 180 -15.49 -5.08 16.99
CA PHE A 180 -14.09 -5.10 17.39
C PHE A 180 -13.49 -3.69 17.42
N LEU A 181 -12.54 -3.50 18.33
CA LEU A 181 -11.75 -2.27 18.46
C LEU A 181 -10.33 -2.52 17.99
N TYR A 182 -9.88 -1.76 16.99
CA TYR A 182 -8.53 -1.80 16.47
C TYR A 182 -7.74 -0.58 16.96
N ILE A 183 -6.63 -0.82 17.64
CA ILE A 183 -5.75 0.21 18.19
C ILE A 183 -4.47 0.26 17.35
N ASP A 184 -4.22 1.42 16.74
CA ASP A 184 -3.07 1.64 15.87
C ASP A 184 -2.77 3.14 15.75
N ASP A 185 -1.51 3.51 15.66
CA ASP A 185 -1.02 4.87 15.44
C ASP A 185 -0.52 5.12 14.01
N GLU A 186 -0.57 4.12 13.14
CA GLU A 186 -0.01 4.18 11.81
C GLU A 186 -0.92 4.81 10.75
N SER A 187 -0.30 5.30 9.69
CA SER A 187 -0.97 5.90 8.54
C SER A 187 -1.92 4.95 7.81
N LEU A 188 -1.71 3.65 7.95
CA LEU A 188 -2.51 2.61 7.33
C LEU A 188 -3.57 2.00 8.25
N ALA A 189 -3.75 2.52 9.47
CA ALA A 189 -4.71 2.01 10.45
C ALA A 189 -6.10 1.76 9.86
N MET A 190 -6.63 2.69 9.09
CA MET A 190 -7.93 2.53 8.43
C MET A 190 -7.92 1.44 7.36
N HIS A 191 -6.80 1.21 6.71
CA HIS A 191 -6.66 0.14 5.72
C HIS A 191 -6.72 -1.23 6.40
N TRP A 192 -5.99 -1.41 7.48
CA TRP A 192 -6.01 -2.62 8.28
C TRP A 192 -7.38 -2.89 8.90
N LEU A 193 -8.05 -1.86 9.39
CA LEU A 193 -9.42 -1.96 9.89
C LEU A 193 -10.39 -2.55 8.85
N TYR A 194 -10.32 -2.08 7.60
CA TYR A 194 -11.14 -2.61 6.52
C TYR A 194 -10.73 -4.04 6.13
N THR A 195 -9.45 -4.38 6.23
CA THR A 195 -8.98 -5.75 5.98
C THR A 195 -9.58 -6.71 7.00
N PHE A 196 -9.50 -6.40 8.30
CA PHE A 196 -10.17 -7.19 9.33
C PHE A 196 -11.66 -7.35 9.11
N ARG A 197 -12.35 -6.26 8.79
CA ARG A 197 -13.79 -6.34 8.52
C ARG A 197 -14.13 -7.27 7.38
N LEU A 198 -13.38 -7.22 6.29
CA LEU A 198 -13.58 -8.10 5.14
C LEU A 198 -13.29 -9.57 5.47
N GLU A 199 -12.36 -9.82 6.36
CA GLU A 199 -11.99 -11.17 6.77
C GLU A 199 -13.00 -11.78 7.74
N LEU A 200 -13.46 -10.98 8.71
CA LEU A 200 -14.38 -11.42 9.74
C LEU A 200 -15.83 -11.54 9.23
N ASP A 201 -16.22 -10.71 8.27
CA ASP A 201 -17.58 -10.64 7.72
C ASP A 201 -17.55 -10.35 6.21
N PRO A 202 -17.01 -11.29 5.37
CA PRO A 202 -16.84 -11.09 3.94
C PRO A 202 -18.16 -10.86 3.20
N ASP A 203 -19.22 -11.50 3.64
CA ASP A 203 -20.57 -11.42 3.03
C ASP A 203 -21.43 -10.31 3.65
N SER A 204 -20.93 -9.63 4.69
CA SER A 204 -21.66 -8.60 5.46
C SER A 204 -22.99 -9.10 6.05
N ASP A 205 -23.06 -10.36 6.43
CA ASP A 205 -24.23 -11.02 6.99
C ASP A 205 -24.23 -11.05 8.52
N LYS A 206 -23.05 -10.96 9.16
CA LYS A 206 -22.89 -10.93 10.60
C LYS A 206 -23.08 -9.55 11.23
N ASN A 207 -23.15 -8.49 10.42
CA ASN A 207 -23.29 -7.11 10.90
C ASN A 207 -22.20 -6.68 11.89
N ILE A 208 -20.94 -7.06 11.63
CA ILE A 208 -19.77 -6.75 12.45
C ILE A 208 -19.30 -5.32 12.14
N THR A 209 -19.06 -4.51 13.16
CA THR A 209 -18.50 -3.17 13.03
C THR A 209 -17.10 -3.11 13.61
N GLY A 210 -16.15 -2.60 12.83
CA GLY A 210 -14.81 -2.30 13.29
C GLY A 210 -14.68 -0.83 13.70
N HIS A 211 -14.12 -0.59 14.87
CA HIS A 211 -13.80 0.73 15.40
C HIS A 211 -12.28 0.92 15.43
N TRP A 212 -11.81 2.10 15.08
CA TRP A 212 -10.39 2.45 15.20
C TRP A 212 -10.18 3.55 16.22
N ARG A 213 -9.11 3.40 17.04
CA ARG A 213 -8.63 4.44 17.93
C ARG A 213 -7.10 4.49 17.93
N SER A 214 -6.56 5.71 18.14
CA SER A 214 -5.13 5.87 18.43
C SER A 214 -4.82 5.41 19.86
N PRO A 215 -3.66 4.80 20.11
CA PRO A 215 -3.24 4.40 21.46
C PRO A 215 -3.21 5.58 22.46
N ASP A 216 -2.93 6.79 21.99
CA ASP A 216 -2.92 8.02 22.80
C ASP A 216 -4.32 8.62 23.06
N SER A 217 -5.37 8.01 22.50
CA SER A 217 -6.74 8.47 22.73
C SER A 217 -7.31 7.90 24.05
N ASN A 218 -8.42 8.47 24.52
CA ASN A 218 -9.10 8.00 25.72
C ASN A 218 -9.99 6.77 25.44
N TRP A 219 -9.53 5.84 24.59
CA TRP A 219 -10.33 4.70 24.15
C TRP A 219 -10.77 3.77 25.30
N GLU A 220 -9.97 3.65 26.35
CA GLU A 220 -10.31 2.86 27.54
C GLU A 220 -11.53 3.46 28.27
N ILE A 221 -11.60 4.80 28.34
CA ILE A 221 -12.73 5.52 28.94
C ILE A 221 -13.98 5.39 28.07
N GLU A 222 -13.82 5.43 26.76
CA GLU A 222 -14.89 5.21 25.81
C GLU A 222 -15.44 3.78 25.90
N LEU A 223 -14.53 2.79 25.98
CA LEU A 223 -14.88 1.38 26.12
C LEU A 223 -15.64 1.11 27.43
N ALA A 224 -15.30 1.81 28.52
CA ALA A 224 -16.00 1.74 29.80
C ALA A 224 -17.38 2.47 29.76
N GLY A 225 -17.82 2.98 28.61
CA GLY A 225 -19.10 3.69 28.47
C GLY A 225 -19.16 5.06 29.17
N GLN A 226 -18.02 5.58 29.62
CA GLN A 226 -17.95 6.84 30.39
C GLN A 226 -17.87 8.08 29.51
N GLN A 227 -17.56 7.93 28.23
CA GLN A 227 -17.47 9.03 27.28
C GLN A 227 -17.93 8.57 25.90
N MET A 228 -18.94 9.24 25.33
CA MET A 228 -19.33 9.07 23.94
C MET A 228 -18.53 10.01 23.04
N THR A 229 -17.98 9.51 21.95
CA THR A 229 -17.34 10.32 20.94
C THR A 229 -18.14 10.35 19.64
N GLN A 230 -17.81 11.28 18.74
CA GLN A 230 -18.40 11.36 17.39
C GLN A 230 -18.02 10.19 16.49
N ARG A 231 -17.15 9.26 16.94
CA ARG A 231 -16.59 8.15 16.17
C ARG A 231 -17.33 6.82 16.36
N GLY A 232 -18.48 6.83 16.99
CA GLY A 232 -19.27 5.66 17.26
C GLY A 232 -19.19 5.20 18.73
N ASN A 233 -20.12 4.32 19.10
CA ASN A 233 -20.23 3.73 20.42
C ASN A 233 -19.42 2.43 20.49
N LEU A 234 -18.74 2.17 21.59
CA LEU A 234 -17.95 0.96 21.82
C LEU A 234 -18.67 -0.07 22.71
N ASP A 235 -19.97 0.09 22.93
CA ASP A 235 -20.74 -0.74 23.88
C ASP A 235 -20.80 -2.24 23.47
N ASN A 236 -20.68 -2.54 22.17
CA ASN A 236 -20.75 -3.90 21.63
C ASN A 236 -19.37 -4.48 21.29
N VAL A 237 -18.29 -3.80 21.72
CA VAL A 237 -16.93 -4.26 21.43
C VAL A 237 -16.61 -5.45 22.33
N GLU A 238 -16.38 -6.59 21.70
CA GLU A 238 -16.04 -7.85 22.35
C GLU A 238 -14.58 -8.27 22.11
N PHE A 239 -13.92 -7.65 21.13
CA PHE A 239 -12.53 -7.93 20.80
C PHE A 239 -11.73 -6.64 20.66
N ILE A 240 -10.49 -6.66 21.18
CA ILE A 240 -9.51 -5.59 21.01
C ILE A 240 -8.32 -6.17 20.24
N ILE A 241 -7.95 -5.54 19.15
CA ILE A 241 -6.77 -5.88 18.35
C ILE A 241 -5.76 -4.75 18.51
N LEU A 242 -4.61 -5.06 19.06
CA LEU A 242 -3.47 -4.15 19.11
C LEU A 242 -2.57 -4.40 17.91
N ALA A 243 -2.31 -3.36 17.15
CA ALA A 243 -1.36 -3.41 16.02
C ALA A 243 0.06 -3.77 16.51
N PRO A 244 0.93 -4.25 15.61
CA PRO A 244 2.34 -4.51 15.96
C PRO A 244 3.02 -3.28 16.58
N ASN A 245 3.79 -3.52 17.64
CA ASN A 245 4.52 -2.49 18.39
C ASN A 245 3.67 -1.48 19.20
N ILE A 246 2.39 -1.71 19.35
CA ILE A 246 1.56 -0.88 20.23
C ILE A 246 1.76 -1.34 21.67
N ASP A 247 2.34 -0.45 22.48
CA ASP A 247 2.62 -0.69 23.91
C ASP A 247 1.50 -0.07 24.77
N THR A 248 0.32 -0.64 24.66
CA THR A 248 -0.81 -0.31 25.55
C THR A 248 -1.45 -1.61 26.06
N ASN A 249 -2.16 -1.55 27.17
CA ASN A 249 -2.84 -2.71 27.72
C ASN A 249 -4.34 -2.43 27.81
N PRO A 250 -5.18 -3.38 27.41
CA PRO A 250 -6.62 -3.29 27.65
C PRO A 250 -6.91 -3.33 29.16
N PRO A 251 -8.16 -3.02 29.60
CA PRO A 251 -8.58 -3.15 30.97
C PRO A 251 -8.22 -4.51 31.58
N GLN A 252 -7.96 -4.57 32.89
CA GLN A 252 -7.37 -5.74 33.56
C GLN A 252 -8.16 -7.05 33.46
N ASP A 253 -9.43 -6.97 33.13
CA ASP A 253 -10.34 -8.11 33.00
C ASP A 253 -10.40 -8.71 31.58
N TRP A 254 -9.78 -8.06 30.60
CA TRP A 254 -9.70 -8.58 29.21
C TRP A 254 -8.68 -9.71 29.11
N ILE A 255 -9.03 -10.75 28.36
CA ILE A 255 -8.26 -11.99 28.24
C ILE A 255 -7.47 -11.97 26.93
N LEU A 256 -6.16 -12.14 26.99
CA LEU A 256 -5.33 -12.34 25.81
C LEU A 256 -5.66 -13.71 25.19
N ILE A 257 -6.15 -13.72 23.95
CA ILE A 257 -6.53 -14.93 23.21
C ILE A 257 -5.58 -15.26 22.06
N GLY A 258 -4.79 -14.30 21.59
CA GLY A 258 -3.79 -14.51 20.53
C GLY A 258 -2.73 -13.43 20.52
N SER A 259 -1.51 -13.81 20.18
CA SER A 259 -0.40 -12.89 19.87
C SER A 259 0.64 -13.62 19.04
N ASP A 260 1.27 -12.91 18.10
CA ASP A 260 2.43 -13.41 17.35
C ASP A 260 3.23 -12.22 16.81
N GLU A 261 4.35 -12.49 16.14
CA GLU A 261 5.24 -11.48 15.60
C GLU A 261 4.91 -11.22 14.11
N ALA A 262 4.53 -9.99 13.80
CA ALA A 262 4.29 -9.61 12.42
C ALA A 262 5.57 -9.69 11.59
N PRO A 263 5.52 -10.16 10.33
CA PRO A 263 6.68 -10.17 9.44
C PRO A 263 7.29 -8.77 9.27
N PHE A 264 8.61 -8.70 9.17
CA PHE A 264 9.34 -7.42 9.00
C PHE A 264 8.79 -6.56 7.86
N LEU A 265 8.40 -7.17 6.74
CA LEU A 265 7.82 -6.48 5.59
C LEU A 265 6.41 -5.92 5.86
N ASN A 266 5.74 -6.40 6.91
CA ASN A 266 4.45 -5.90 7.39
C ASN A 266 4.61 -4.96 8.61
N GLY A 267 5.81 -4.43 8.85
CA GLY A 267 6.11 -3.50 9.92
C GLY A 267 6.90 -4.13 11.08
N GLY A 268 6.89 -5.46 11.24
CA GLY A 268 7.50 -6.17 12.37
C GLY A 268 6.81 -5.88 13.70
N GLY A 269 7.20 -6.59 14.74
CA GLY A 269 6.69 -6.41 16.09
C GLY A 269 5.52 -7.30 16.47
N GLU A 270 5.23 -7.40 17.76
CA GLU A 270 4.20 -8.26 18.33
C GLU A 270 2.82 -7.59 18.18
N TRP A 271 1.85 -8.32 17.58
CA TRP A 271 0.44 -7.98 17.61
C TRP A 271 -0.28 -8.77 18.71
N LYS A 272 -1.40 -8.26 19.23
CA LYS A 272 -2.16 -8.90 20.30
C LYS A 272 -3.66 -8.80 20.06
N VAL A 273 -4.38 -9.86 20.42
CA VAL A 273 -5.84 -9.92 20.40
C VAL A 273 -6.35 -10.26 21.78
N PHE A 274 -7.29 -9.46 22.24
CA PHE A 274 -7.94 -9.65 23.54
C PHE A 274 -9.45 -9.81 23.36
N GLN A 275 -10.06 -10.59 24.27
CA GLN A 275 -11.49 -10.83 24.34
C GLN A 275 -12.07 -10.26 25.63
N ALA A 276 -13.30 -9.73 25.56
CA ALA A 276 -14.02 -9.20 26.70
C ALA A 276 -14.31 -10.27 27.77
N PRO A 277 -14.32 -9.91 29.05
CA PRO A 277 -14.65 -10.84 30.13
C PRO A 277 -16.13 -11.28 30.04
N GLY A 278 -16.38 -12.56 30.08
CA GLY A 278 -17.74 -13.11 30.17
C GLY A 278 -18.24 -13.90 28.95
N ILE A 279 -17.47 -13.94 27.88
CA ILE A 279 -17.75 -14.85 26.75
C ILE A 279 -16.88 -16.11 26.92
N VAL A 280 -17.15 -16.87 27.97
CA VAL A 280 -16.66 -18.26 28.02
C VAL A 280 -17.80 -19.13 27.50
N SER A 281 -17.68 -19.57 26.27
CA SER A 281 -18.57 -20.51 25.60
C SER A 281 -18.54 -21.89 26.26
#